data_5f4c04e5d822bedfd03de30a12f60ade
#
_entry.id   5f4c04e5d822bedfd03de30a12f60ade
#
_cell.length_a   1.000
_cell.length_b   1.000
_cell.length_c   1.000
_cell.angle_alpha   90.00
_cell.angle_beta   90.00
_cell.angle_gamma   90.00
#
_symmetry.space_group_name_H-M   'P 1'
#
loop_
_entity.id
_entity.type
_entity.pdbx_description
1 polymer ?
#
loop_
_entity_poly.entity_id
_entity_poly.type
_entity_poly.pdbx_seq_one_letter_code
_entity_poly.pdbx_strand_id
1 'polypeptide(L)'
;EHGIAVTEVSDYTGFPEMMDGRLKTLHPLVHGGILGRRGMDDAVMKENEIKPIDLVAVNLYPFEKTVADPDCTLQTAIENIDIGGPTMLRAAAKNHTAVTVVVDADDYARVLADMEANDGAVSDVLRFDLAVKAFEHTAGYDDAIADWLGRQVEGERGDFPRTLNLQFRHTQGMRYGENPHQSGAFYVEREILEASVATARQIQGKALSYNNIGDTDAALECVKQFDDAPTCVIVKHANPCGVAVGESLLQAYERAFNTDPESAFGGIIAFNQTLDAETAK
;
A
#
# COMPACT_ATOMS: atom_id res chain seq x y z
N GLU A 1 -10.43 -30.51 -5.09
CA GLU A 1 -10.32 -31.19 -3.77
C GLU A 1 -11.57 -30.90 -2.89
N HIS A 2 -12.25 -29.74 -3.04
CA HIS A 2 -13.42 -29.36 -2.26
C HIS A 2 -14.76 -29.58 -2.99
N GLY A 3 -14.79 -30.30 -4.14
CA GLY A 3 -16.02 -30.60 -4.89
C GLY A 3 -16.66 -29.41 -5.60
N ILE A 4 -15.93 -28.29 -5.73
CA ILE A 4 -16.39 -27.10 -6.47
C ILE A 4 -16.23 -27.39 -7.97
N ALA A 5 -17.29 -27.15 -8.77
CA ALA A 5 -17.22 -27.27 -10.22
C ALA A 5 -16.31 -26.18 -10.79
N VAL A 6 -15.36 -26.62 -11.62
CA VAL A 6 -14.37 -25.73 -12.27
C VAL A 6 -14.49 -25.93 -13.79
N THR A 7 -14.41 -24.84 -14.54
CA THR A 7 -14.31 -24.84 -16.00
C THR A 7 -12.94 -24.28 -16.37
N GLU A 8 -12.15 -25.06 -17.11
CA GLU A 8 -10.87 -24.58 -17.63
C GLU A 8 -11.09 -23.47 -18.67
N VAL A 9 -10.14 -22.51 -18.74
CA VAL A 9 -10.23 -21.40 -19.69
C VAL A 9 -10.28 -21.87 -21.14
N SER A 10 -9.50 -22.91 -21.47
CA SER A 10 -9.49 -23.55 -22.80
C SER A 10 -10.85 -24.16 -23.15
N ASP A 11 -11.54 -24.77 -22.19
CA ASP A 11 -12.88 -25.34 -22.40
C ASP A 11 -13.92 -24.24 -22.57
N TYR A 12 -13.77 -23.14 -21.81
CA TYR A 12 -14.66 -22.00 -21.90
C TYR A 12 -14.52 -21.23 -23.22
N THR A 13 -13.28 -21.04 -23.69
CA THR A 13 -12.99 -20.25 -24.88
C THR A 13 -12.99 -21.09 -26.16
N GLY A 14 -12.88 -22.40 -26.04
CA GLY A 14 -12.60 -23.29 -27.18
C GLY A 14 -11.22 -23.09 -27.80
N PHE A 15 -10.30 -22.41 -27.10
CA PHE A 15 -8.98 -22.05 -27.59
C PHE A 15 -7.89 -22.58 -26.66
N PRO A 16 -6.89 -23.33 -27.17
CA PRO A 16 -5.86 -23.91 -26.31
C PRO A 16 -4.95 -22.84 -25.70
N GLU A 17 -4.46 -23.13 -24.51
CA GLU A 17 -3.31 -22.40 -23.95
C GLU A 17 -2.08 -22.66 -24.81
N MET A 18 -1.32 -21.60 -25.14
CA MET A 18 -0.16 -21.72 -26.01
C MET A 18 0.97 -20.76 -25.61
N MET A 19 2.14 -20.93 -26.25
CA MET A 19 3.33 -20.10 -26.02
C MET A 19 3.75 -20.10 -24.54
N ASP A 20 3.82 -21.30 -23.94
CA ASP A 20 4.18 -21.51 -22.51
C ASP A 20 3.32 -20.69 -21.53
N GLY A 21 2.01 -20.59 -21.83
CA GLY A 21 1.06 -19.85 -20.97
C GLY A 21 0.94 -18.36 -21.25
N ARG A 22 1.74 -17.80 -22.16
CA ARG A 22 1.67 -16.37 -22.50
C ARG A 22 0.32 -15.95 -23.11
N LEU A 23 -0.38 -16.89 -23.75
CA LEU A 23 -1.71 -16.67 -24.30
C LEU A 23 -2.69 -17.70 -23.72
N LYS A 24 -3.57 -17.23 -22.83
CA LYS A 24 -4.59 -18.02 -22.14
C LYS A 24 -5.88 -17.22 -21.96
N THR A 25 -5.83 -16.16 -21.15
CA THR A 25 -6.99 -15.34 -20.78
C THR A 25 -7.22 -14.15 -21.72
N LEU A 26 -6.27 -13.81 -22.60
CA LEU A 26 -6.42 -12.75 -23.60
C LEU A 26 -7.31 -13.21 -24.76
N HIS A 27 -8.61 -13.38 -24.47
CA HIS A 27 -9.58 -13.87 -25.41
C HIS A 27 -10.86 -13.03 -25.37
N PRO A 28 -11.54 -12.77 -26.52
CA PRO A 28 -12.77 -11.97 -26.57
C PRO A 28 -13.89 -12.48 -25.68
N LEU A 29 -14.04 -13.80 -25.51
CA LEU A 29 -15.06 -14.37 -24.62
C LEU A 29 -14.81 -14.03 -23.15
N VAL A 30 -13.55 -14.03 -22.71
CA VAL A 30 -13.16 -13.66 -21.34
C VAL A 30 -13.34 -12.15 -21.14
N HIS A 31 -12.69 -11.34 -21.97
CA HIS A 31 -12.73 -9.88 -21.82
C HIS A 31 -14.09 -9.28 -22.15
N GLY A 32 -14.83 -9.85 -23.09
CA GLY A 32 -16.21 -9.47 -23.36
C GLY A 32 -17.13 -9.78 -22.17
N GLY A 33 -16.95 -10.92 -21.51
CA GLY A 33 -17.68 -11.26 -20.29
C GLY A 33 -17.43 -10.28 -19.13
N ILE A 34 -16.20 -9.80 -18.99
CA ILE A 34 -15.81 -8.81 -17.98
C ILE A 34 -16.27 -7.39 -18.37
N LEU A 35 -16.06 -6.97 -19.61
CA LEU A 35 -16.27 -5.58 -20.06
C LEU A 35 -17.70 -5.27 -20.48
N GLY A 36 -18.52 -6.30 -20.76
CA GLY A 36 -19.90 -6.11 -21.23
C GLY A 36 -20.75 -5.33 -20.23
N ARG A 37 -21.32 -4.21 -20.69
CA ARG A 37 -22.19 -3.35 -19.87
C ARG A 37 -23.58 -3.98 -19.78
N ARG A 38 -23.97 -4.38 -18.59
CA ARG A 38 -25.27 -5.05 -18.34
C ARG A 38 -26.44 -4.15 -18.80
N GLY A 39 -27.36 -4.71 -19.55
CA GLY A 39 -28.49 -3.99 -20.12
C GLY A 39 -28.20 -3.18 -21.39
N MET A 40 -26.95 -2.91 -21.72
CA MET A 40 -26.55 -2.15 -22.91
C MET A 40 -25.97 -3.05 -24.02
N ASP A 41 -25.08 -3.97 -23.62
CA ASP A 41 -24.33 -4.81 -24.58
C ASP A 41 -24.90 -6.24 -24.66
N ASP A 42 -26.02 -6.54 -23.98
CA ASP A 42 -26.60 -7.89 -23.86
C ASP A 42 -26.88 -8.52 -25.22
N ALA A 43 -27.35 -7.75 -26.20
CA ALA A 43 -27.67 -8.26 -27.53
C ALA A 43 -26.39 -8.76 -28.27
N VAL A 44 -25.31 -7.95 -28.26
CA VAL A 44 -24.03 -8.32 -28.90
C VAL A 44 -23.34 -9.43 -28.13
N MET A 45 -23.43 -9.46 -26.81
CA MET A 45 -22.90 -10.55 -25.99
C MET A 45 -23.60 -11.88 -26.34
N LYS A 46 -24.93 -11.86 -26.47
CA LYS A 46 -25.71 -13.03 -26.84
C LYS A 46 -25.40 -13.52 -28.27
N GLU A 47 -25.28 -12.59 -29.21
CA GLU A 47 -24.90 -12.92 -30.61
C GLU A 47 -23.55 -13.60 -30.72
N ASN A 48 -22.60 -13.25 -29.87
CA ASN A 48 -21.25 -13.78 -29.84
C ASN A 48 -21.01 -14.84 -28.75
N GLU A 49 -22.06 -15.36 -28.13
CA GLU A 49 -22.02 -16.39 -27.09
C GLU A 49 -21.17 -16.00 -25.85
N ILE A 50 -21.03 -14.69 -25.59
CA ILE A 50 -20.28 -14.15 -24.46
C ILE A 50 -21.16 -14.24 -23.20
N LYS A 51 -20.70 -15.02 -22.22
CA LYS A 51 -21.36 -15.09 -20.90
C LYS A 51 -20.84 -13.98 -19.99
N PRO A 52 -21.70 -13.34 -19.17
CA PRO A 52 -21.26 -12.36 -18.21
C PRO A 52 -20.36 -12.98 -17.15
N ILE A 53 -19.34 -12.23 -16.74
CA ILE A 53 -18.44 -12.54 -15.62
C ILE A 53 -18.68 -11.47 -14.56
N ASP A 54 -19.08 -11.87 -13.35
CA ASP A 54 -19.54 -10.95 -12.32
C ASP A 54 -18.48 -10.73 -11.21
N LEU A 55 -17.49 -11.64 -11.12
CA LEU A 55 -16.39 -11.52 -10.16
C LEU A 55 -15.07 -11.98 -10.82
N VAL A 56 -14.02 -11.21 -10.59
CA VAL A 56 -12.66 -11.49 -11.02
C VAL A 56 -11.75 -11.44 -9.80
N ALA A 57 -11.14 -12.57 -9.44
CA ALA A 57 -10.13 -12.65 -8.38
C ALA A 57 -8.82 -13.14 -9.01
N VAL A 58 -7.79 -12.30 -8.97
CA VAL A 58 -6.50 -12.60 -9.62
C VAL A 58 -5.35 -12.12 -8.75
N ASN A 59 -4.39 -13.01 -8.50
CA ASN A 59 -3.07 -12.69 -7.99
C ASN A 59 -2.10 -12.59 -9.17
N LEU A 60 -1.36 -11.49 -9.25
CA LEU A 60 -0.34 -11.31 -10.28
C LEU A 60 0.89 -12.18 -10.01
N TYR A 61 1.67 -12.44 -11.04
CA TYR A 61 2.99 -13.07 -10.87
C TYR A 61 3.85 -12.22 -9.92
N PRO A 62 4.61 -12.87 -9.02
CA PRO A 62 5.33 -12.18 -7.94
C PRO A 62 6.63 -11.54 -8.44
N PHE A 63 6.53 -10.55 -9.34
CA PHE A 63 7.67 -9.89 -9.99
C PHE A 63 8.67 -9.35 -8.96
N GLU A 64 8.20 -8.60 -7.96
CA GLU A 64 9.06 -8.03 -6.91
C GLU A 64 9.86 -9.10 -6.16
N LYS A 65 9.24 -10.24 -5.82
CA LYS A 65 9.95 -11.37 -5.19
C LYS A 65 10.98 -12.00 -6.11
N THR A 66 10.64 -12.10 -7.40
CA THR A 66 11.56 -12.68 -8.40
C THR A 66 12.81 -11.84 -8.55
N VAL A 67 12.66 -10.52 -8.66
CA VAL A 67 13.80 -9.60 -8.87
C VAL A 67 14.56 -9.26 -7.59
N ALA A 68 14.00 -9.58 -6.42
CA ALA A 68 14.70 -9.47 -5.14
C ALA A 68 15.79 -10.54 -4.97
N ASP A 69 15.73 -11.64 -5.74
CA ASP A 69 16.80 -12.65 -5.78
C ASP A 69 18.05 -12.05 -6.44
N PRO A 70 19.22 -12.01 -5.75
CA PRO A 70 20.47 -11.50 -6.32
C PRO A 70 20.90 -12.21 -7.61
N ASP A 71 20.50 -13.49 -7.78
CA ASP A 71 20.83 -14.31 -8.94
C ASP A 71 19.79 -14.21 -10.06
N CYS A 72 18.79 -13.32 -9.93
CA CYS A 72 17.76 -13.11 -10.94
C CYS A 72 18.37 -12.59 -12.24
N THR A 73 18.17 -13.34 -13.32
CA THR A 73 18.58 -12.91 -14.67
C THR A 73 17.52 -12.04 -15.32
N LEU A 74 17.93 -11.22 -16.31
CA LEU A 74 16.99 -10.44 -17.11
C LEU A 74 15.91 -11.32 -17.75
N GLN A 75 16.31 -12.50 -18.26
CA GLN A 75 15.36 -13.44 -18.86
C GLN A 75 14.33 -13.95 -17.83
N THR A 76 14.77 -14.31 -16.61
CA THR A 76 13.88 -14.75 -15.52
C THR A 76 12.91 -13.65 -15.12
N ALA A 77 13.39 -12.41 -15.01
CA ALA A 77 12.56 -11.26 -14.69
C ALA A 77 11.47 -11.04 -15.76
N ILE A 78 11.84 -11.07 -17.05
CA ILE A 78 10.90 -10.89 -18.17
C ILE A 78 9.81 -11.97 -18.17
N GLU A 79 10.18 -13.26 -17.93
CA GLU A 79 9.19 -14.35 -17.90
C GLU A 79 8.23 -14.26 -16.68
N ASN A 80 8.57 -13.48 -15.66
CA ASN A 80 7.72 -13.23 -14.51
C ASN A 80 6.91 -11.92 -14.61
N ILE A 81 6.84 -11.30 -15.78
CA ILE A 81 5.93 -10.18 -16.06
C ILE A 81 4.57 -10.76 -16.47
N ASP A 82 3.56 -10.54 -15.63
CA ASP A 82 2.19 -10.95 -15.91
C ASP A 82 1.53 -9.98 -16.89
N ILE A 83 0.99 -10.49 -17.98
CA ILE A 83 0.24 -9.72 -18.99
C ILE A 83 -1.27 -9.91 -18.82
N GLY A 84 -1.71 -11.16 -18.68
CA GLY A 84 -3.13 -11.53 -18.63
C GLY A 84 -3.83 -11.04 -17.37
N GLY A 85 -3.16 -11.18 -16.22
CA GLY A 85 -3.67 -10.75 -14.91
C GLY A 85 -4.00 -9.26 -14.86
N PRO A 86 -3.03 -8.36 -15.10
CA PRO A 86 -3.29 -6.92 -15.13
C PRO A 86 -4.37 -6.50 -16.13
N THR A 87 -4.45 -7.16 -17.28
CA THR A 87 -5.46 -6.88 -18.29
C THR A 87 -6.87 -7.21 -17.79
N MET A 88 -7.06 -8.37 -17.14
CA MET A 88 -8.34 -8.75 -16.53
C MET A 88 -8.71 -7.84 -15.37
N LEU A 89 -7.76 -7.52 -14.48
CA LEU A 89 -7.98 -6.62 -13.35
C LEU A 89 -8.44 -5.24 -13.79
N ARG A 90 -7.75 -4.65 -14.78
CA ARG A 90 -8.10 -3.34 -15.33
C ARG A 90 -9.46 -3.35 -16.05
N ALA A 91 -9.78 -4.43 -16.76
CA ALA A 91 -11.08 -4.61 -17.40
C ALA A 91 -12.23 -4.68 -16.37
N ALA A 92 -12.06 -5.46 -15.30
CA ALA A 92 -13.03 -5.60 -14.22
C ALA A 92 -13.20 -4.28 -13.45
N ALA A 93 -12.12 -3.63 -13.08
CA ALA A 93 -12.12 -2.34 -12.41
C ALA A 93 -12.82 -1.24 -13.25
N LYS A 94 -12.59 -1.22 -14.56
CA LYS A 94 -13.29 -0.30 -15.49
C LYS A 94 -14.80 -0.55 -15.49
N ASN A 95 -15.25 -1.79 -15.35
CA ASN A 95 -16.67 -2.18 -15.36
C ASN A 95 -17.19 -2.46 -13.94
N HIS A 96 -16.68 -1.76 -12.92
CA HIS A 96 -17.03 -1.95 -11.50
C HIS A 96 -18.52 -1.86 -11.19
N THR A 97 -19.31 -1.20 -12.04
CA THR A 97 -20.76 -1.14 -11.88
C THR A 97 -21.44 -2.50 -12.02
N ALA A 98 -20.78 -3.46 -12.67
CA ALA A 98 -21.27 -4.80 -12.90
C ALA A 98 -20.35 -5.92 -12.39
N VAL A 99 -19.06 -5.64 -12.20
CA VAL A 99 -18.04 -6.66 -11.90
C VAL A 99 -17.31 -6.31 -10.60
N THR A 100 -17.23 -7.30 -9.71
CA THR A 100 -16.39 -7.22 -8.52
C THR A 100 -14.97 -7.67 -8.89
N VAL A 101 -13.96 -6.88 -8.53
CA VAL A 101 -12.55 -7.24 -8.73
C VAL A 101 -11.83 -7.40 -7.40
N VAL A 102 -11.09 -8.49 -7.24
CA VAL A 102 -10.32 -8.78 -6.01
C VAL A 102 -8.88 -9.07 -6.39
N VAL A 103 -7.94 -8.32 -5.84
CA VAL A 103 -6.50 -8.42 -6.08
C VAL A 103 -5.72 -8.95 -4.89
N ASP A 104 -6.38 -9.10 -3.74
CA ASP A 104 -5.77 -9.44 -2.48
C ASP A 104 -6.68 -10.38 -1.68
N ALA A 105 -6.11 -11.48 -1.20
CA ALA A 105 -6.86 -12.45 -0.41
C ALA A 105 -7.41 -11.86 0.92
N ASP A 106 -6.78 -10.82 1.46
CA ASP A 106 -7.24 -10.15 2.67
C ASP A 106 -8.62 -9.48 2.48
N ASP A 107 -9.03 -9.24 1.24
CA ASP A 107 -10.35 -8.69 0.92
C ASP A 107 -11.47 -9.75 0.92
N TYR A 108 -11.14 -11.05 0.94
CA TYR A 108 -12.17 -12.08 0.84
C TYR A 108 -13.20 -12.02 1.97
N ALA A 109 -12.76 -11.78 3.20
CA ALA A 109 -13.67 -11.71 4.35
C ALA A 109 -14.68 -10.57 4.21
N ARG A 110 -14.24 -9.38 3.78
CA ARG A 110 -15.13 -8.22 3.59
C ARG A 110 -16.06 -8.38 2.40
N VAL A 111 -15.59 -9.04 1.32
CA VAL A 111 -16.43 -9.35 0.16
C VAL A 111 -17.52 -10.34 0.53
N LEU A 112 -17.20 -11.41 1.25
CA LEU A 112 -18.16 -12.40 1.71
C LEU A 112 -19.21 -11.78 2.65
N ALA A 113 -18.78 -10.97 3.62
CA ALA A 113 -19.67 -10.29 4.54
C ALA A 113 -20.65 -9.32 3.81
N ASP A 114 -20.14 -8.60 2.80
CA ASP A 114 -20.98 -7.70 1.99
C ASP A 114 -21.99 -8.47 1.13
N MET A 115 -21.57 -9.61 0.54
CA MET A 115 -22.48 -10.51 -0.20
C MET A 115 -23.56 -11.09 0.70
N GLU A 116 -23.24 -11.51 1.93
CA GLU A 116 -24.21 -11.99 2.90
C GLU A 116 -25.25 -10.92 3.27
N ALA A 117 -24.81 -9.66 3.37
CA ALA A 117 -25.68 -8.54 3.70
C ALA A 117 -26.56 -8.06 2.52
N ASN A 118 -26.23 -8.44 1.28
CA ASN A 118 -26.88 -7.95 0.05
C ASN A 118 -27.38 -9.08 -0.85
N ASP A 119 -27.95 -10.14 -0.28
CA ASP A 119 -28.58 -11.26 -1.00
C ASP A 119 -27.68 -11.91 -2.06
N GLY A 120 -26.38 -12.03 -1.78
CA GLY A 120 -25.37 -12.62 -2.65
C GLY A 120 -24.72 -11.67 -3.65
N ALA A 121 -25.09 -10.38 -3.64
CA ALA A 121 -24.46 -9.34 -4.46
C ALA A 121 -23.42 -8.56 -3.65
N VAL A 122 -22.40 -8.01 -4.32
CA VAL A 122 -21.49 -7.04 -3.72
C VAL A 122 -22.04 -5.63 -3.94
N SER A 123 -22.05 -4.80 -2.90
CA SER A 123 -22.56 -3.43 -2.96
C SER A 123 -21.76 -2.54 -3.93
N ASP A 124 -22.40 -1.52 -4.49
CA ASP A 124 -21.74 -0.56 -5.39
C ASP A 124 -20.56 0.16 -4.73
N VAL A 125 -20.70 0.45 -3.43
CA VAL A 125 -19.65 1.12 -2.65
C VAL A 125 -18.41 0.23 -2.55
N LEU A 126 -18.60 -1.05 -2.21
CA LEU A 126 -17.46 -1.97 -2.10
C LEU A 126 -16.86 -2.28 -3.47
N ARG A 127 -17.68 -2.46 -4.52
CA ARG A 127 -17.16 -2.67 -5.88
C ARG A 127 -16.32 -1.52 -6.36
N PHE A 128 -16.71 -0.27 -6.07
CA PHE A 128 -15.93 0.91 -6.44
C PHE A 128 -14.60 0.98 -5.66
N ASP A 129 -14.62 0.72 -4.35
CA ASP A 129 -13.41 0.67 -3.52
C ASP A 129 -12.41 -0.38 -4.03
N LEU A 130 -12.90 -1.59 -4.31
CA LEU A 130 -12.09 -2.66 -4.88
C LEU A 130 -11.53 -2.32 -6.28
N ALA A 131 -12.30 -1.58 -7.09
CA ALA A 131 -11.84 -1.12 -8.40
C ALA A 131 -10.69 -0.10 -8.27
N VAL A 132 -10.78 0.82 -7.32
CA VAL A 132 -9.67 1.74 -7.01
C VAL A 132 -8.44 0.94 -6.57
N LYS A 133 -8.60 0.01 -5.61
CA LYS A 133 -7.51 -0.86 -5.14
C LYS A 133 -6.87 -1.66 -6.30
N ALA A 134 -7.66 -2.12 -7.27
CA ALA A 134 -7.14 -2.83 -8.43
C ALA A 134 -6.27 -1.94 -9.33
N PHE A 135 -6.64 -0.67 -9.53
CA PHE A 135 -5.79 0.28 -10.27
C PHE A 135 -4.54 0.65 -9.49
N GLU A 136 -4.63 0.85 -8.17
CA GLU A 136 -3.46 1.07 -7.31
C GLU A 136 -2.49 -0.11 -7.37
N HIS A 137 -3.02 -1.34 -7.34
CA HIS A 137 -2.23 -2.56 -7.42
C HIS A 137 -1.51 -2.70 -8.76
N THR A 138 -2.22 -2.48 -9.89
CA THR A 138 -1.60 -2.57 -11.23
C THR A 138 -0.61 -1.44 -11.47
N ALA A 139 -0.85 -0.23 -10.94
CA ALA A 139 0.12 0.87 -11.02
C ALA A 139 1.42 0.51 -10.30
N GLY A 140 1.34 0.04 -9.05
CA GLY A 140 2.53 -0.38 -8.29
C GLY A 140 3.28 -1.56 -8.92
N TYR A 141 2.55 -2.47 -9.58
CA TYR A 141 3.15 -3.58 -10.33
C TYR A 141 3.94 -3.07 -11.54
N ASP A 142 3.36 -2.18 -12.34
CA ASP A 142 4.04 -1.56 -13.49
C ASP A 142 5.23 -0.70 -13.05
N ASP A 143 5.10 0.04 -11.94
CA ASP A 143 6.19 0.84 -11.36
C ASP A 143 7.40 -0.04 -10.99
N ALA A 144 7.18 -1.16 -10.32
CA ALA A 144 8.23 -2.10 -9.94
C ALA A 144 8.96 -2.67 -11.18
N ILE A 145 8.22 -3.01 -12.23
CA ILE A 145 8.78 -3.46 -13.50
C ILE A 145 9.61 -2.36 -14.16
N ALA A 146 9.05 -1.15 -14.24
CA ALA A 146 9.71 -0.01 -14.88
C ALA A 146 11.01 0.39 -14.15
N ASP A 147 10.99 0.41 -12.82
CA ASP A 147 12.16 0.71 -11.99
C ASP A 147 13.27 -0.33 -12.16
N TRP A 148 12.90 -1.61 -12.12
CA TRP A 148 13.89 -2.68 -12.25
C TRP A 148 14.48 -2.75 -13.67
N LEU A 149 13.63 -2.75 -14.71
CA LEU A 149 14.07 -2.76 -16.10
C LEU A 149 14.83 -1.48 -16.46
N GLY A 150 14.43 -0.33 -15.91
CA GLY A 150 15.10 0.94 -16.13
C GLY A 150 16.57 0.96 -15.72
N ARG A 151 16.94 0.14 -14.73
CA ARG A 151 18.33 -0.06 -14.31
C ARG A 151 19.14 -0.97 -15.22
N GLN A 152 18.49 -1.67 -16.16
CA GLN A 152 19.13 -2.59 -17.11
C GLN A 152 19.40 -1.95 -18.48
N VAL A 153 18.92 -0.72 -18.74
CA VAL A 153 18.89 -0.10 -20.10
C VAL A 153 20.29 0.07 -20.70
N GLU A 154 21.32 0.30 -19.88
CA GLU A 154 22.70 0.51 -20.35
C GLU A 154 23.53 -0.79 -20.39
N GLY A 155 22.89 -1.95 -20.22
CA GLY A 155 23.55 -3.28 -20.26
C GLY A 155 24.32 -3.65 -19.01
N GLU A 156 24.51 -2.75 -18.07
CA GLU A 156 24.98 -2.99 -16.72
C GLU A 156 23.90 -2.54 -15.71
N ARG A 157 23.73 -3.28 -14.63
CA ARG A 157 22.77 -2.92 -13.59
C ARG A 157 23.23 -1.61 -12.93
N GLY A 158 22.60 -0.51 -13.31
CA GLY A 158 22.84 0.81 -12.72
C GLY A 158 22.22 0.96 -11.33
N ASP A 159 22.77 1.88 -10.54
CA ASP A 159 22.26 2.20 -9.19
C ASP A 159 20.92 2.95 -9.27
N PHE A 160 20.64 3.65 -10.36
CA PHE A 160 19.49 4.53 -10.51
C PHE A 160 18.59 4.11 -11.70
N PRO A 161 17.26 4.04 -11.52
CA PRO A 161 16.34 3.81 -12.64
C PRO A 161 16.22 5.05 -13.53
N ARG A 162 15.82 4.86 -14.80
CA ARG A 162 15.52 5.99 -15.72
C ARG A 162 14.40 6.89 -15.22
N THR A 163 13.43 6.30 -14.53
CA THR A 163 12.29 6.98 -13.93
C THR A 163 12.17 6.49 -12.51
N LEU A 164 12.09 7.39 -11.54
CA LEU A 164 11.83 7.06 -10.15
C LEU A 164 10.33 7.14 -9.90
N ASN A 165 9.72 6.01 -9.55
CA ASN A 165 8.31 5.92 -9.19
C ASN A 165 8.20 5.71 -7.68
N LEU A 166 7.40 6.53 -7.01
CA LEU A 166 7.17 6.46 -5.57
C LEU A 166 5.67 6.37 -5.30
N GLN A 167 5.26 5.30 -4.62
CA GLN A 167 3.88 5.10 -4.22
C GLN A 167 3.75 5.15 -2.70
N PHE A 168 2.90 6.05 -2.21
CA PHE A 168 2.61 6.22 -0.79
C PHE A 168 1.13 5.98 -0.52
N ARG A 169 0.81 5.37 0.60
CA ARG A 169 -0.56 5.11 1.05
C ARG A 169 -1.02 6.19 2.00
N HIS A 170 -2.18 6.80 1.73
CA HIS A 170 -2.84 7.73 2.64
C HIS A 170 -3.20 7.03 3.96
N THR A 171 -2.77 7.59 5.07
CA THR A 171 -3.01 7.03 6.41
C THR A 171 -3.93 7.92 7.24
N GLN A 172 -3.74 9.24 7.16
CA GLN A 172 -4.47 10.17 8.00
C GLN A 172 -4.60 11.55 7.35
N GLY A 173 -5.82 12.12 7.37
CA GLY A 173 -6.01 13.55 7.18
C GLY A 173 -5.58 14.33 8.43
N MET A 174 -4.84 15.41 8.26
CA MET A 174 -4.39 16.25 9.34
C MET A 174 -5.41 17.36 9.64
N ARG A 175 -5.40 17.92 10.85
CA ARG A 175 -6.28 19.03 11.22
C ARG A 175 -6.08 20.27 10.34
N TYR A 176 -4.83 20.53 9.93
CA TYR A 176 -4.41 21.58 9.00
C TYR A 176 -2.98 21.26 8.52
N GLY A 177 -2.52 21.93 7.49
CA GLY A 177 -1.15 21.82 6.98
C GLY A 177 -0.13 22.58 7.85
N GLU A 178 0.92 23.11 7.26
CA GLU A 178 1.90 23.94 7.96
C GLU A 178 1.23 25.17 8.59
N ASN A 179 0.30 25.77 7.88
CA ASN A 179 -0.49 26.92 8.36
C ASN A 179 -1.98 26.55 8.49
N PRO A 180 -2.75 27.24 9.37
CA PRO A 180 -4.14 26.90 9.68
C PRO A 180 -5.11 26.88 8.50
N HIS A 181 -4.82 27.62 7.44
CA HIS A 181 -5.66 27.70 6.23
C HIS A 181 -5.33 26.62 5.17
N GLN A 182 -4.29 25.83 5.40
CA GLN A 182 -3.83 24.78 4.49
C GLN A 182 -4.41 23.42 4.89
N SER A 183 -4.64 22.55 3.91
CA SER A 183 -4.91 21.14 4.13
C SER A 183 -3.59 20.36 4.22
N GLY A 184 -3.57 19.30 5.01
CA GLY A 184 -2.46 18.38 5.13
C GLY A 184 -2.94 16.95 5.23
N ALA A 185 -2.12 16.01 4.72
CA ALA A 185 -2.36 14.59 4.82
C ALA A 185 -1.05 13.85 5.09
N PHE A 186 -1.16 12.73 5.81
CA PHE A 186 -0.03 11.87 6.11
C PHE A 186 -0.11 10.61 5.25
N TYR A 187 0.95 10.38 4.50
CA TYR A 187 1.13 9.22 3.65
C TYR A 187 2.33 8.41 4.15
N VAL A 188 2.27 7.11 3.99
CA VAL A 188 3.32 6.17 4.39
C VAL A 188 3.69 5.25 3.24
N GLU A 189 4.90 4.74 3.27
CA GLU A 189 5.37 3.70 2.34
C GLU A 189 4.56 2.41 2.50
N ARG A 190 4.55 1.57 1.47
CA ARG A 190 3.86 0.28 1.51
C ARG A 190 4.46 -0.67 2.55
N GLU A 191 5.78 -0.68 2.63
CA GLU A 191 6.55 -1.49 3.58
C GLU A 191 7.46 -0.57 4.37
N ILE A 192 7.29 -0.56 5.69
CA ILE A 192 8.07 0.29 6.60
C ILE A 192 8.98 -0.63 7.41
N LEU A 193 10.28 -0.53 7.17
CA LEU A 193 11.28 -1.44 7.72
C LEU A 193 11.85 -1.00 9.07
N GLU A 194 11.55 0.22 9.52
CA GLU A 194 12.10 0.77 10.75
C GLU A 194 11.04 1.40 11.68
N ALA A 195 11.40 1.58 12.94
CA ALA A 195 10.61 2.36 13.88
C ALA A 195 10.60 3.84 13.45
N SER A 196 9.42 4.36 13.16
CA SER A 196 9.19 5.72 12.66
C SER A 196 7.85 6.25 13.14
N VAL A 197 7.55 7.51 12.88
CA VAL A 197 6.21 8.08 13.14
C VAL A 197 5.13 7.30 12.37
N ALA A 198 5.47 6.76 11.21
CA ALA A 198 4.55 5.96 10.39
C ALA A 198 4.16 4.61 11.03
N THR A 199 5.03 4.02 11.87
CA THR A 199 4.76 2.79 12.62
C THR A 199 4.26 3.03 14.04
N ALA A 200 4.23 4.29 14.49
CA ALA A 200 3.82 4.65 15.83
C ALA A 200 2.30 4.45 16.03
N ARG A 201 1.94 3.93 17.20
CA ARG A 201 0.54 3.82 17.63
C ARG A 201 0.17 4.99 18.53
N GLN A 202 -0.76 5.82 18.11
CA GLN A 202 -1.33 6.86 18.96
C GLN A 202 -2.19 6.23 20.06
N ILE A 203 -1.85 6.46 21.32
CA ILE A 203 -2.56 5.90 22.49
C ILE A 203 -3.68 6.84 22.92
N GLN A 204 -3.46 8.16 22.89
CA GLN A 204 -4.43 9.16 23.31
C GLN A 204 -4.21 10.51 22.62
N GLY A 205 -5.13 11.43 22.82
CA GLY A 205 -5.05 12.80 22.32
C GLY A 205 -5.79 13.01 21.00
N LYS A 206 -5.67 14.21 20.45
CA LYS A 206 -6.27 14.63 19.18
C LYS A 206 -5.41 14.16 18.00
N ALA A 207 -6.02 14.13 16.81
CA ALA A 207 -5.26 13.95 15.56
C ALA A 207 -4.12 14.97 15.47
N LEU A 208 -2.95 14.53 15.05
CA LEU A 208 -1.76 15.37 14.92
C LEU A 208 -1.93 16.39 13.79
N SER A 209 -1.28 17.53 13.91
CA SER A 209 -1.11 18.49 12.82
C SER A 209 0.16 18.17 12.02
N TYR A 210 0.31 18.83 10.87
CA TYR A 210 1.52 18.77 10.06
C TYR A 210 2.80 19.03 10.91
N ASN A 211 2.79 20.13 11.67
CA ASN A 211 3.93 20.50 12.51
C ASN A 211 4.20 19.46 13.62
N ASN A 212 3.14 18.89 14.23
CA ASN A 212 3.33 17.82 15.23
C ASN A 212 3.99 16.57 14.64
N ILE A 213 3.67 16.18 13.39
CA ILE A 213 4.33 15.05 12.72
C ILE A 213 5.81 15.36 12.55
N GLY A 214 6.17 16.53 12.01
CA GLY A 214 7.57 16.92 11.81
C GLY A 214 8.36 17.02 13.11
N ASP A 215 7.77 17.60 14.15
CA ASP A 215 8.41 17.69 15.48
C ASP A 215 8.58 16.29 16.12
N THR A 216 7.57 15.40 15.94
CA THR A 216 7.64 14.04 16.47
C THR A 216 8.69 13.21 15.75
N ASP A 217 8.79 13.35 14.44
CA ASP A 217 9.80 12.68 13.62
C ASP A 217 11.22 13.11 14.06
N ALA A 218 11.46 14.41 14.15
CA ALA A 218 12.72 14.95 14.62
C ALA A 218 13.09 14.48 16.04
N ALA A 219 12.11 14.40 16.94
CA ALA A 219 12.33 13.93 18.30
C ALA A 219 12.65 12.44 18.34
N LEU A 220 11.91 11.63 17.57
CA LEU A 220 12.11 10.18 17.47
C LEU A 220 13.48 9.86 16.85
N GLU A 221 13.82 10.46 15.72
CA GLU A 221 15.10 10.22 15.05
C GLU A 221 16.30 10.63 15.91
N CYS A 222 16.15 11.70 16.67
CA CYS A 222 17.19 12.11 17.62
C CYS A 222 17.32 11.10 18.77
N VAL A 223 16.23 10.68 19.41
CA VAL A 223 16.29 9.77 20.56
C VAL A 223 16.76 8.36 20.17
N LYS A 224 16.50 7.91 18.94
CA LYS A 224 16.99 6.64 18.39
C LYS A 224 18.53 6.54 18.33
N GLN A 225 19.23 7.66 18.43
CA GLN A 225 20.71 7.66 18.43
C GLN A 225 21.33 7.25 19.79
N PHE A 226 20.50 6.99 20.80
CA PHE A 226 20.94 6.69 22.17
C PHE A 226 20.41 5.32 22.62
N ASP A 227 21.30 4.34 22.71
CA ASP A 227 20.93 2.95 23.06
C ASP A 227 21.32 2.56 24.49
N ASP A 228 22.34 3.23 25.10
CA ASP A 228 23.03 2.74 26.28
C ASP A 228 22.43 3.19 27.62
N ALA A 229 21.63 4.26 27.66
CA ALA A 229 21.13 4.85 28.88
C ALA A 229 19.75 5.50 28.69
N PRO A 230 18.94 5.64 29.76
CA PRO A 230 17.71 6.40 29.73
C PRO A 230 17.93 7.79 29.13
N THR A 231 17.23 8.10 28.04
CA THR A 231 17.44 9.35 27.29
C THR A 231 16.11 10.07 27.04
N CYS A 232 16.17 11.39 27.16
CA CYS A 232 15.09 12.30 26.83
C CYS A 232 15.55 13.32 25.78
N VAL A 233 14.70 13.51 24.77
CA VAL A 233 14.84 14.55 23.73
C VAL A 233 13.61 15.43 23.75
N ILE A 234 13.80 16.73 23.76
CA ILE A 234 12.72 17.75 23.65
C ILE A 234 12.95 18.52 22.36
N VAL A 235 11.94 18.51 21.49
CA VAL A 235 11.99 19.17 20.16
C VAL A 235 10.92 20.23 20.06
N LYS A 236 11.28 21.36 19.46
CA LYS A 236 10.36 22.41 19.08
C LYS A 236 10.76 22.98 17.72
N HIS A 237 9.78 23.10 16.81
CA HIS A 237 10.03 23.56 15.44
C HIS A 237 11.10 22.72 14.71
N ALA A 238 10.96 21.41 14.80
CA ALA A 238 11.85 20.38 14.23
C ALA A 238 13.34 20.46 14.69
N ASN A 239 13.62 21.19 15.77
CA ASN A 239 14.96 21.29 16.34
C ASN A 239 14.97 20.87 17.81
N PRO A 240 15.98 20.11 18.26
CA PRO A 240 16.13 19.78 19.66
C PRO A 240 16.51 21.03 20.48
N CYS A 241 15.72 21.36 21.51
CA CYS A 241 16.01 22.39 22.50
C CYS A 241 16.57 21.79 23.81
N GLY A 242 16.46 20.47 24.01
CA GLY A 242 17.05 19.75 25.12
C GLY A 242 17.26 18.28 24.77
N VAL A 243 18.48 17.78 25.01
CA VAL A 243 18.85 16.38 24.86
C VAL A 243 19.71 15.97 26.05
N ALA A 244 19.32 14.92 26.74
CA ALA A 244 20.08 14.46 27.88
C ALA A 244 19.92 12.96 28.15
N VAL A 245 20.97 12.36 28.67
CA VAL A 245 21.00 11.04 29.26
C VAL A 245 20.98 11.13 30.79
N GLY A 246 20.38 10.14 31.46
CA GLY A 246 20.30 10.07 32.89
C GLY A 246 20.40 8.63 33.41
N GLU A 247 20.42 8.50 34.75
CA GLU A 247 20.34 7.20 35.41
C GLU A 247 18.89 6.67 35.43
N SER A 248 17.91 7.57 35.22
CA SER A 248 16.47 7.29 35.08
C SER A 248 15.87 8.19 33.99
N LEU A 249 14.67 7.87 33.53
CA LEU A 249 13.94 8.72 32.58
C LEU A 249 13.63 10.10 33.18
N LEU A 250 13.27 10.16 34.47
CA LEU A 250 13.02 11.41 35.16
C LEU A 250 14.25 12.30 35.15
N GLN A 251 15.42 11.76 35.51
CA GLN A 251 16.67 12.52 35.51
C GLN A 251 17.05 12.98 34.09
N ALA A 252 16.87 12.13 33.08
CA ALA A 252 17.08 12.49 31.68
C ALA A 252 16.15 13.64 31.26
N TYR A 253 14.88 13.58 31.63
CA TYR A 253 13.91 14.64 31.36
C TYR A 253 14.29 15.95 32.04
N GLU A 254 14.58 15.94 33.35
CA GLU A 254 14.97 17.14 34.11
C GLU A 254 16.20 17.82 33.50
N ARG A 255 17.20 17.04 33.10
CA ARG A 255 18.41 17.55 32.44
C ARG A 255 18.10 18.17 31.07
N ALA A 256 17.31 17.46 30.23
CA ALA A 256 16.92 17.96 28.95
C ALA A 256 16.08 19.25 29.06
N PHE A 257 15.10 19.26 29.98
CA PHE A 257 14.27 20.44 30.25
C PHE A 257 15.07 21.66 30.73
N ASN A 258 16.04 21.44 31.64
CA ASN A 258 16.86 22.52 32.18
C ASN A 258 17.86 23.11 31.17
N THR A 259 18.01 22.51 30.00
CA THR A 259 18.84 23.06 28.91
C THR A 259 18.23 24.35 28.38
N ASP A 260 16.93 24.37 28.11
CA ASP A 260 16.18 25.54 27.68
C ASP A 260 14.69 25.41 28.09
N PRO A 261 14.34 25.74 29.35
CA PRO A 261 12.98 25.57 29.85
C PRO A 261 11.94 26.42 29.11
N GLU A 262 12.35 27.57 28.56
CA GLU A 262 11.45 28.47 27.85
C GLU A 262 11.04 27.87 26.49
N SER A 263 12.00 27.33 25.75
CA SER A 263 11.75 26.65 24.47
C SER A 263 11.06 25.29 24.66
N ALA A 264 11.31 24.59 25.77
CA ALA A 264 10.70 23.28 26.04
C ALA A 264 9.18 23.36 26.21
N PHE A 265 8.65 24.52 26.60
CA PHE A 265 7.18 24.68 26.77
C PHE A 265 6.42 24.48 25.45
N GLY A 266 5.54 23.49 25.41
CA GLY A 266 4.76 23.13 24.22
C GLY A 266 5.56 22.37 23.14
N GLY A 267 6.76 21.90 23.48
CA GLY A 267 7.55 21.02 22.65
C GLY A 267 7.05 19.57 22.64
N ILE A 268 7.62 18.76 21.78
CA ILE A 268 7.43 17.30 21.71
C ILE A 268 8.56 16.62 22.48
N ILE A 269 8.21 15.67 23.32
CA ILE A 269 9.17 14.95 24.18
C ILE A 269 9.21 13.49 23.73
N ALA A 270 10.42 12.99 23.46
CA ALA A 270 10.66 11.60 23.14
C ALA A 270 11.60 10.94 24.18
N PHE A 271 11.32 9.69 24.47
CA PHE A 271 12.14 8.83 25.31
C PHE A 271 12.54 7.57 24.54
N ASN A 272 13.73 7.03 24.81
CA ASN A 272 14.19 5.77 24.23
C ASN A 272 13.69 4.53 24.99
N GLN A 273 12.96 4.70 26.08
CA GLN A 273 12.38 3.64 26.91
C GLN A 273 10.92 3.93 27.24
N THR A 274 10.19 2.91 27.72
CA THR A 274 8.80 3.08 28.15
C THR A 274 8.69 4.09 29.29
N LEU A 275 7.87 5.11 29.08
CA LEU A 275 7.61 6.15 30.09
C LEU A 275 6.99 5.54 31.35
N ASP A 276 7.59 5.80 32.48
CA ASP A 276 7.09 5.37 33.79
C ASP A 276 6.16 6.41 34.44
N ALA A 277 5.46 5.97 35.48
CA ALA A 277 4.47 6.81 36.18
C ALA A 277 5.09 7.95 37.00
N GLU A 278 6.36 7.89 37.34
CA GLU A 278 7.09 8.93 38.06
C GLU A 278 7.46 10.05 37.10
N THR A 279 7.99 9.71 35.95
CA THR A 279 8.38 10.68 34.89
C THR A 279 7.16 11.32 34.23
N ALA A 280 6.00 10.66 34.21
CA ALA A 280 4.76 11.15 33.59
C ALA A 280 3.98 12.20 34.44
N LYS A 281 4.41 12.50 35.67
CA LYS A 281 3.79 13.49 36.57
C LYS A 281 4.38 14.89 36.37
#